data_9616141504a309395299983f3b7dd35e
#
_entry.id   9616141504a309395299983f3b7dd35e
#
_cell.length_a   1.000
_cell.length_b   1.000
_cell.length_c   1.000
_cell.angle_alpha   90.00
_cell.angle_beta   90.00
_cell.angle_gamma   90.00
#
_symmetry.space_group_name_H-M   'P 1'
#
loop_
_entity.id
_entity.type
_entity.pdbx_description
1 polymer ?
#
loop_
_entity_poly.entity_id
_entity_poly.type
_entity_poly.pdbx_seq_one_letter_code
_entity_poly.pdbx_strand_id
1 'polypeptide(L)'
;MRKKRVITDVGIYHIYQQANSRVIIFYDDEDRIQFLSLIAESARINGAVIYAYVLMDNHWHLLVNVKDLTSFVKRYLMSYVRWYNRKYSKRGNLCNGPYSSSPKSTIQKIITCIGYILNNPVKAGMVSQPIHYKWSSANQYFNNDDSKSSNILYVDDTIVKIHFSNYIEFSEYLLNSQLDLNDFREEKDLEMPVKYSDLSKSLLELLNNKSLYELTRNELIVMIKKFCNETRATYIQVASLFHVSYTFVRDVAKGRINPE
;
A
#
# COMPACT_ATOMS: atom_id res chain seq x y z
N MET A 1 -19.76 11.51 -8.64
CA MET A 1 -20.46 10.21 -8.79
C MET A 1 -19.42 9.09 -8.71
N ARG A 2 -19.63 8.07 -7.92
CA ARG A 2 -18.70 6.95 -7.73
C ARG A 2 -18.79 6.01 -8.94
N LYS A 3 -17.66 5.73 -9.61
CA LYS A 3 -17.63 4.73 -10.70
C LYS A 3 -18.10 3.37 -10.17
N LYS A 4 -19.03 2.72 -10.86
CA LYS A 4 -19.45 1.35 -10.56
C LYS A 4 -18.23 0.42 -10.73
N ARG A 5 -18.09 -0.58 -9.84
CA ARG A 5 -17.06 -1.61 -10.01
C ARG A 5 -17.31 -2.40 -11.28
N VAL A 6 -16.24 -2.66 -12.02
CA VAL A 6 -16.29 -3.54 -13.18
C VAL A 6 -16.20 -4.97 -12.66
N ILE A 7 -17.22 -5.76 -12.91
CA ILE A 7 -17.27 -7.22 -12.64
C ILE A 7 -17.01 -7.91 -13.98
N THR A 8 -16.12 -8.89 -13.98
CA THR A 8 -15.79 -9.67 -15.19
C THR A 8 -16.07 -11.15 -14.96
N ASP A 9 -16.38 -11.87 -16.03
CA ASP A 9 -16.63 -13.32 -15.98
C ASP A 9 -15.39 -14.13 -15.54
N VAL A 10 -14.18 -13.56 -15.73
CA VAL A 10 -12.91 -14.19 -15.32
C VAL A 10 -12.71 -14.16 -13.80
N GLY A 11 -13.34 -13.22 -13.10
CA GLY A 11 -13.31 -13.15 -11.63
C GLY A 11 -11.95 -12.84 -10.99
N ILE A 12 -10.92 -12.46 -11.77
CA ILE A 12 -9.59 -12.11 -11.22
C ILE A 12 -9.49 -10.61 -11.03
N TYR A 13 -9.18 -10.21 -9.79
CA TYR A 13 -9.12 -8.81 -9.40
C TYR A 13 -7.83 -8.48 -8.65
N HIS A 14 -7.20 -7.38 -9.03
CA HIS A 14 -6.25 -6.70 -8.18
C HIS A 14 -7.02 -5.82 -7.21
N ILE A 15 -6.87 -6.07 -5.92
CA ILE A 15 -7.47 -5.31 -4.84
C ILE A 15 -6.37 -4.53 -4.15
N TYR A 16 -6.62 -3.29 -3.84
CA TYR A 16 -5.74 -2.50 -3.00
C TYR A 16 -6.49 -1.55 -2.10
N GLN A 17 -5.88 -1.23 -0.97
CA GLN A 17 -6.45 -0.36 0.03
C GLN A 17 -5.36 0.34 0.81
N GLN A 18 -5.55 1.62 1.04
CA GLN A 18 -4.67 2.43 1.86
C GLN A 18 -5.38 2.85 3.15
N ALA A 19 -4.60 2.98 4.22
CA ALA A 19 -5.08 3.53 5.49
C ALA A 19 -5.57 4.97 5.33
N ASN A 20 -6.44 5.37 6.25
CA ASN A 20 -6.79 6.77 6.45
C ASN A 20 -5.53 7.54 6.80
N SER A 21 -5.25 8.63 6.07
CA SER A 21 -4.18 9.61 6.32
C SER A 21 -3.16 9.16 7.37
N ARG A 22 -2.14 8.34 6.98
CA ARG A 22 -0.99 7.92 7.81
C ARG A 22 -1.27 7.04 9.01
N VAL A 23 -2.46 6.51 9.17
CA VAL A 23 -2.65 5.41 10.08
C VAL A 23 -1.80 4.26 9.55
N ILE A 24 -0.91 3.75 10.37
CA ILE A 24 -0.24 2.48 10.14
C ILE A 24 -1.31 1.40 10.31
N ILE A 25 -1.44 0.53 9.31
CA ILE A 25 -2.36 -0.62 9.36
C ILE A 25 -1.71 -1.75 10.15
N PHE A 26 -0.40 -1.91 9.99
CA PHE A 26 0.36 -3.01 10.55
C PHE A 26 1.53 -2.47 11.36
N TYR A 27 1.38 -2.31 12.66
CA TYR A 27 2.45 -1.87 13.56
C TYR A 27 3.47 -2.97 13.84
N ASP A 28 2.99 -4.22 13.96
CA ASP A 28 3.80 -5.37 14.32
C ASP A 28 3.47 -6.62 13.49
N ASP A 29 4.18 -7.72 13.77
CA ASP A 29 3.99 -8.99 13.09
C ASP A 29 2.62 -9.62 13.40
N GLU A 30 2.09 -9.40 14.62
CA GLU A 30 0.78 -9.90 15.00
C GLU A 30 -0.34 -9.31 14.14
N ASP A 31 -0.25 -8.00 13.81
CA ASP A 31 -1.19 -7.34 12.91
C ASP A 31 -1.23 -8.00 11.53
N ARG A 32 -0.06 -8.28 10.98
CA ARG A 32 0.10 -8.91 9.67
C ARG A 32 -0.36 -10.36 9.67
N ILE A 33 0.00 -11.12 10.70
CA ILE A 33 -0.45 -12.49 10.90
C ILE A 33 -1.98 -12.55 10.98
N GLN A 34 -2.57 -11.69 11.81
CA GLN A 34 -4.02 -11.62 11.96
C GLN A 34 -4.71 -11.26 10.64
N PHE A 35 -4.16 -10.31 9.89
CA PHE A 35 -4.73 -9.90 8.61
C PHE A 35 -4.68 -11.02 7.58
N LEU A 36 -3.53 -11.70 7.44
CA LEU A 36 -3.37 -12.85 6.53
C LEU A 36 -4.29 -14.01 6.91
N SER A 37 -4.43 -14.30 8.22
CA SER A 37 -5.33 -15.35 8.72
C SER A 37 -6.79 -15.07 8.36
N LEU A 38 -7.23 -13.82 8.48
CA LEU A 38 -8.58 -13.40 8.11
C LEU A 38 -8.81 -13.47 6.59
N ILE A 39 -7.79 -13.15 5.78
CA ILE A 39 -7.86 -13.34 4.32
C ILE A 39 -7.97 -14.83 3.99
N ALA A 40 -7.17 -15.69 4.62
CA ALA A 40 -7.19 -17.13 4.40
C ALA A 40 -8.56 -17.73 4.76
N GLU A 41 -9.15 -17.34 5.90
CA GLU A 41 -10.49 -17.74 6.29
C GLU A 41 -11.54 -17.27 5.27
N SER A 42 -11.46 -16.02 4.86
CA SER A 42 -12.38 -15.47 3.85
C SER A 42 -12.23 -16.15 2.50
N ALA A 43 -11.00 -16.49 2.08
CA ALA A 43 -10.74 -17.23 0.84
C ALA A 43 -11.37 -18.61 0.88
N ARG A 44 -11.19 -19.36 1.97
CA ARG A 44 -11.80 -20.68 2.15
C ARG A 44 -13.33 -20.61 2.06
N ILE A 45 -13.98 -19.62 2.68
CA ILE A 45 -15.45 -19.52 2.70
C ILE A 45 -16.02 -19.09 1.35
N ASN A 46 -15.32 -18.21 0.63
CA ASN A 46 -15.80 -17.68 -0.67
C ASN A 46 -15.27 -18.47 -1.88
N GLY A 47 -14.48 -19.54 -1.67
CA GLY A 47 -13.84 -20.29 -2.75
C GLY A 47 -12.87 -19.42 -3.55
N ALA A 48 -12.18 -18.49 -2.89
CA ALA A 48 -11.25 -17.59 -3.54
C ALA A 48 -9.86 -18.20 -3.67
N VAL A 49 -9.19 -17.95 -4.80
CA VAL A 49 -7.81 -18.36 -5.08
C VAL A 49 -6.93 -17.11 -5.05
N ILE A 50 -5.89 -17.14 -4.23
CA ILE A 50 -4.95 -16.02 -4.08
C ILE A 50 -3.75 -16.27 -4.99
N TYR A 51 -3.39 -15.28 -5.82
CA TYR A 51 -2.24 -15.35 -6.73
C TYR A 51 -1.04 -14.53 -6.27
N ALA A 52 -1.25 -13.41 -5.57
CA ALA A 52 -0.17 -12.60 -5.01
C ALA A 52 -0.69 -11.73 -3.87
N TYR A 53 0.20 -11.38 -2.94
CA TYR A 53 -0.07 -10.35 -1.94
C TYR A 53 1.21 -9.63 -1.49
N VAL A 54 1.03 -8.42 -0.96
CA VAL A 54 2.02 -7.68 -0.18
C VAL A 54 1.33 -6.83 0.88
N LEU A 55 1.85 -6.85 2.09
CA LEU A 55 1.40 -6.01 3.21
C LEU A 55 2.48 -4.97 3.51
N MET A 56 2.22 -3.73 3.11
CA MET A 56 3.04 -2.57 3.45
C MET A 56 2.50 -1.94 4.74
N ASP A 57 3.27 -1.13 5.44
CA ASP A 57 2.87 -0.61 6.76
C ASP A 57 1.52 0.12 6.76
N ASN A 58 1.17 0.83 5.69
CA ASN A 58 -0.01 1.69 5.58
C ASN A 58 -0.95 1.34 4.42
N HIS A 59 -0.65 0.31 3.65
CA HIS A 59 -1.48 -0.19 2.55
C HIS A 59 -1.18 -1.65 2.25
N TRP A 60 -2.04 -2.27 1.47
CA TRP A 60 -1.85 -3.65 1.04
C TRP A 60 -2.40 -3.86 -0.37
N HIS A 61 -1.83 -4.84 -1.06
CA HIS A 61 -2.27 -5.31 -2.36
C HIS A 61 -2.54 -6.80 -2.32
N LEU A 62 -3.55 -7.23 -3.09
CA LEU A 62 -3.96 -8.62 -3.22
C LEU A 62 -4.42 -8.90 -4.64
N LEU A 63 -3.92 -9.95 -5.27
CA LEU A 63 -4.43 -10.48 -6.53
C LEU A 63 -5.20 -11.76 -6.24
N VAL A 64 -6.48 -11.78 -6.58
CA VAL A 64 -7.40 -12.85 -6.19
C VAL A 64 -8.38 -13.20 -7.30
N ASN A 65 -8.69 -14.47 -7.47
CA ASN A 65 -9.84 -14.94 -8.22
C ASN A 65 -10.98 -15.25 -7.26
N VAL A 66 -12.13 -14.63 -7.44
CA VAL A 66 -13.31 -14.84 -6.60
C VAL A 66 -14.59 -14.41 -7.32
N LYS A 67 -15.67 -15.18 -7.16
CA LYS A 67 -16.98 -14.86 -7.75
C LYS A 67 -17.62 -13.64 -7.09
N ASP A 68 -17.69 -13.61 -5.77
CA ASP A 68 -18.26 -12.49 -5.00
C ASP A 68 -17.14 -11.71 -4.28
N LEU A 69 -16.57 -10.77 -5.03
CA LEU A 69 -15.52 -9.88 -4.54
C LEU A 69 -15.97 -9.08 -3.30
N THR A 70 -17.23 -8.66 -3.27
CA THR A 70 -17.76 -7.82 -2.20
C THR A 70 -17.87 -8.59 -0.89
N SER A 71 -18.43 -9.82 -0.94
CA SER A 71 -18.51 -10.69 0.23
C SER A 71 -17.13 -11.06 0.76
N PHE A 72 -16.22 -11.43 -0.12
CA PHE A 72 -14.84 -11.77 0.21
C PHE A 72 -14.14 -10.64 0.95
N VAL A 73 -14.11 -9.42 0.38
CA VAL A 73 -13.42 -8.28 0.99
C VAL A 73 -14.11 -7.83 2.27
N LYS A 74 -15.43 -7.73 2.28
CA LYS A 74 -16.20 -7.31 3.45
C LYS A 74 -15.90 -8.20 4.67
N ARG A 75 -15.81 -9.53 4.47
CA ARG A 75 -15.57 -10.48 5.56
C ARG A 75 -14.25 -10.22 6.28
N TYR A 76 -13.12 -10.27 5.59
CA TYR A 76 -11.82 -10.11 6.25
C TYR A 76 -11.58 -8.69 6.73
N LEU A 77 -11.98 -7.67 5.94
CA LEU A 77 -11.69 -6.29 6.27
C LEU A 77 -12.48 -5.81 7.50
N MET A 78 -13.78 -6.12 7.58
CA MET A 78 -14.58 -5.76 8.76
C MET A 78 -14.11 -6.48 10.01
N SER A 79 -13.68 -7.75 9.90
CA SER A 79 -13.14 -8.52 11.01
C SER A 79 -11.83 -7.93 11.49
N TYR A 80 -10.93 -7.55 10.55
CA TYR A 80 -9.67 -6.92 10.89
C TYR A 80 -9.87 -5.55 11.54
N VAL A 81 -10.73 -4.69 11.01
CA VAL A 81 -11.02 -3.37 11.59
C VAL A 81 -11.53 -3.49 13.03
N ARG A 82 -12.42 -4.45 13.31
CA ARG A 82 -12.89 -4.71 14.67
C ARG A 82 -11.78 -5.17 15.61
N TRP A 83 -10.94 -6.08 15.15
CA TRP A 83 -9.80 -6.58 15.92
C TRP A 83 -8.77 -5.46 16.17
N TYR A 84 -8.40 -4.71 15.14
CA TYR A 84 -7.49 -3.57 15.22
C TYR A 84 -7.99 -2.50 16.20
N ASN A 85 -9.26 -2.10 16.09
CA ASN A 85 -9.85 -1.10 16.97
C ASN A 85 -9.84 -1.56 18.44
N ARG A 86 -10.03 -2.85 18.69
CA ARG A 86 -9.93 -3.43 20.05
C ARG A 86 -8.50 -3.42 20.54
N LYS A 87 -7.53 -3.91 19.73
CA LYS A 87 -6.10 -3.99 20.09
C LYS A 87 -5.55 -2.61 20.46
N TYR A 88 -5.87 -1.59 19.64
CA TYR A 88 -5.31 -0.25 19.78
C TYR A 88 -6.22 0.75 20.47
N SER A 89 -7.31 0.31 21.09
CA SER A 89 -8.31 1.17 21.74
C SER A 89 -8.80 2.32 20.87
N LYS A 90 -8.93 2.05 19.55
CA LYS A 90 -9.38 3.03 18.54
C LYS A 90 -10.85 2.85 18.19
N ARG A 91 -11.43 3.85 17.51
CA ARG A 91 -12.80 3.81 17.00
C ARG A 91 -12.83 4.36 15.58
N GLY A 92 -13.80 3.88 14.79
CA GLY A 92 -14.04 4.36 13.43
C GLY A 92 -13.32 3.58 12.34
N ASN A 93 -13.18 4.20 11.18
CA ASN A 93 -12.66 3.57 9.98
C ASN A 93 -11.13 3.57 9.96
N LEU A 94 -10.54 2.41 9.74
CA LEU A 94 -9.10 2.25 9.55
C LEU A 94 -8.64 2.75 8.18
N CYS A 95 -9.46 2.51 7.15
CA CYS A 95 -9.10 2.75 5.76
C CYS A 95 -9.77 4.01 5.19
N ASN A 96 -9.13 4.61 4.19
CA ASN A 96 -9.59 5.80 3.49
C ASN A 96 -10.66 5.43 2.44
N GLY A 97 -11.90 5.39 2.86
CA GLY A 97 -13.01 4.98 2.00
C GLY A 97 -13.03 3.47 1.70
N PRO A 98 -13.70 3.06 0.64
CA PRO A 98 -13.75 1.67 0.23
C PRO A 98 -12.51 1.25 -0.54
N TYR A 99 -12.20 -0.05 -0.52
CA TYR A 99 -11.14 -0.62 -1.32
C TYR A 99 -11.32 -0.34 -2.82
N SER A 100 -10.22 -0.24 -3.53
CA SER A 100 -10.17 -0.20 -4.99
C SER A 100 -9.98 -1.60 -5.55
N SER A 101 -10.52 -1.84 -6.73
CA SER A 101 -10.35 -3.11 -7.45
C SER A 101 -10.28 -2.87 -8.95
N SER A 102 -9.37 -3.60 -9.60
CA SER A 102 -9.16 -3.58 -11.05
C SER A 102 -9.18 -5.02 -11.59
N PRO A 103 -10.06 -5.37 -12.55
CA PRO A 103 -10.09 -6.69 -13.13
C PRO A 103 -8.86 -6.94 -14.01
N LYS A 104 -8.35 -8.18 -13.99
CA LYS A 104 -7.25 -8.65 -14.83
C LYS A 104 -7.77 -9.77 -15.75
N SER A 105 -7.90 -9.48 -17.03
CA SER A 105 -8.58 -10.35 -18.00
C SER A 105 -7.65 -11.19 -18.87
N THR A 106 -6.34 -10.94 -18.84
CA THR A 106 -5.36 -11.68 -19.64
C THR A 106 -4.21 -12.16 -18.77
N ILE A 107 -3.57 -13.26 -19.18
CA ILE A 107 -2.40 -13.81 -18.47
C ILE A 107 -1.30 -12.75 -18.34
N GLN A 108 -1.04 -12.00 -19.40
CA GLN A 108 -0.04 -10.92 -19.36
C GLN A 108 -0.35 -9.88 -18.28
N LYS A 109 -1.60 -9.42 -18.18
CA LYS A 109 -2.03 -8.47 -17.13
C LYS A 109 -1.93 -9.07 -15.73
N ILE A 110 -2.14 -10.37 -15.59
CA ILE A 110 -2.00 -11.09 -14.31
C ILE A 110 -0.53 -11.13 -13.91
N ILE A 111 0.37 -11.55 -14.81
CA ILE A 111 1.81 -11.64 -14.56
C ILE A 111 2.39 -10.25 -14.24
N THR A 112 2.03 -9.24 -15.04
CA THR A 112 2.45 -7.86 -14.78
C THR A 112 1.96 -7.37 -13.40
N CYS A 113 0.73 -7.72 -13.02
CA CYS A 113 0.18 -7.39 -11.72
C CYS A 113 0.91 -8.10 -10.57
N ILE A 114 1.27 -9.38 -10.72
CA ILE A 114 2.09 -10.10 -9.75
C ILE A 114 3.44 -9.39 -9.57
N GLY A 115 4.13 -9.08 -10.67
CA GLY A 115 5.40 -8.33 -10.63
C GLY A 115 5.26 -6.97 -9.93
N TYR A 116 4.20 -6.23 -10.24
CA TYR A 116 3.89 -4.96 -9.57
C TYR A 116 3.72 -5.13 -8.06
N ILE A 117 2.90 -6.08 -7.63
CA ILE A 117 2.62 -6.35 -6.21
C ILE A 117 3.91 -6.69 -5.46
N LEU A 118 4.70 -7.61 -6.00
CA LEU A 118 5.91 -8.10 -5.35
C LEU A 118 7.04 -7.06 -5.31
N ASN A 119 7.09 -6.14 -6.27
CA ASN A 119 8.08 -5.05 -6.30
C ASN A 119 7.73 -3.84 -5.44
N ASN A 120 6.55 -3.78 -4.81
CA ASN A 120 6.18 -2.65 -3.94
C ASN A 120 7.23 -2.35 -2.85
N PRO A 121 7.76 -3.35 -2.09
CA PRO A 121 8.76 -3.09 -1.06
C PRO A 121 10.11 -2.61 -1.61
N VAL A 122 10.48 -3.07 -2.82
CA VAL A 122 11.71 -2.61 -3.50
C VAL A 122 11.56 -1.15 -3.92
N LYS A 123 10.44 -0.79 -4.54
CA LYS A 123 10.12 0.60 -4.91
C LYS A 123 10.07 1.53 -3.69
N ALA A 124 9.63 1.01 -2.55
CA ALA A 124 9.62 1.73 -1.28
C ALA A 124 11.02 1.81 -0.62
N GLY A 125 12.04 1.15 -1.19
CA GLY A 125 13.40 1.10 -0.64
C GLY A 125 13.49 0.35 0.69
N MET A 126 12.54 -0.56 0.97
CA MET A 126 12.52 -1.36 2.20
C MET A 126 13.47 -2.57 2.09
N VAL A 127 13.61 -3.13 0.89
CA VAL A 127 14.48 -4.26 0.56
C VAL A 127 15.09 -4.06 -0.82
N SER A 128 16.20 -4.75 -1.11
CA SER A 128 16.86 -4.71 -2.42
C SER A 128 16.22 -5.66 -3.45
N GLN A 129 15.58 -6.73 -2.98
CA GLN A 129 14.93 -7.74 -3.82
C GLN A 129 13.58 -8.15 -3.21
N PRO A 130 12.55 -8.46 -4.03
CA PRO A 130 11.22 -8.82 -3.55
C PRO A 130 11.21 -9.98 -2.55
N ILE A 131 12.06 -10.99 -2.76
CA ILE A 131 12.13 -12.18 -1.91
C ILE A 131 12.56 -11.89 -0.47
N HIS A 132 13.28 -10.80 -0.25
CA HIS A 132 13.73 -10.43 1.10
C HIS A 132 12.63 -9.75 1.93
N TYR A 133 11.48 -9.47 1.33
CA TYR A 133 10.38 -8.88 2.08
C TYR A 133 9.46 -9.95 2.66
N LYS A 134 9.54 -10.13 3.97
CA LYS A 134 8.81 -11.15 4.73
C LYS A 134 7.29 -11.14 4.50
N TRP A 135 6.70 -9.96 4.33
CA TRP A 135 5.25 -9.76 4.30
C TRP A 135 4.69 -9.68 2.88
N SER A 136 5.26 -10.47 1.98
CA SER A 136 4.77 -10.68 0.62
C SER A 136 4.76 -12.17 0.27
N SER A 137 4.10 -12.48 -0.84
CA SER A 137 4.11 -13.84 -1.38
C SER A 137 5.35 -14.18 -2.22
N ALA A 138 6.37 -13.30 -2.29
CA ALA A 138 7.51 -13.47 -3.19
C ALA A 138 8.27 -14.78 -2.98
N ASN A 139 8.37 -15.26 -1.75
CA ASN A 139 9.06 -16.50 -1.37
C ASN A 139 8.20 -17.76 -1.50
N GLN A 140 6.96 -17.67 -1.98
CA GLN A 140 6.07 -18.83 -2.10
C GLN A 140 6.08 -19.46 -3.49
N TYR A 141 6.61 -18.77 -4.50
CA TYR A 141 6.66 -19.27 -5.88
C TYR A 141 7.83 -20.23 -6.07
N PHE A 142 7.59 -21.30 -6.86
CA PHE A 142 8.57 -22.36 -7.14
C PHE A 142 9.08 -23.12 -5.91
N ASN A 143 8.52 -22.91 -4.75
CA ASN A 143 8.88 -23.66 -3.56
C ASN A 143 8.28 -25.06 -3.65
N ASN A 144 9.14 -26.08 -3.78
CA ASN A 144 8.76 -27.49 -3.83
C ASN A 144 8.66 -28.11 -2.44
N ASP A 145 8.93 -27.34 -1.41
CA ASP A 145 9.04 -27.85 -0.06
C ASP A 145 7.67 -28.01 0.61
N ASP A 146 7.51 -29.06 1.41
CA ASP A 146 6.31 -29.30 2.24
C ASP A 146 6.00 -28.18 3.25
N SER A 147 6.91 -27.16 3.32
CA SER A 147 6.73 -25.92 4.06
C SER A 147 5.54 -25.05 3.58
N LYS A 148 4.89 -25.42 2.45
CA LYS A 148 3.62 -24.78 2.04
C LYS A 148 2.54 -24.84 3.12
N SER A 149 2.57 -25.88 3.96
CA SER A 149 1.66 -26.05 5.10
C SER A 149 1.91 -25.05 6.24
N SER A 150 3.08 -24.40 6.28
CA SER A 150 3.43 -23.39 7.30
C SER A 150 3.01 -21.95 6.92
N ASN A 151 2.60 -21.72 5.66
CA ASN A 151 2.18 -20.41 5.22
C ASN A 151 0.77 -20.07 5.75
N ILE A 152 0.64 -18.93 6.38
CA ILE A 152 -0.65 -18.43 6.92
C ILE A 152 -1.66 -18.24 5.78
N LEU A 153 -1.21 -17.73 4.63
CA LEU A 153 -2.02 -17.55 3.43
C LEU A 153 -1.33 -18.26 2.27
N TYR A 154 -1.98 -19.29 1.74
CA TYR A 154 -1.51 -20.02 0.56
C TYR A 154 -1.71 -19.20 -0.71
N VAL A 155 -0.71 -19.22 -1.59
CA VAL A 155 -0.74 -18.59 -2.92
C VAL A 155 -0.65 -19.67 -3.99
N ASP A 156 -1.56 -19.60 -4.95
CA ASP A 156 -1.53 -20.46 -6.14
C ASP A 156 -0.46 -19.91 -7.11
N ASP A 157 0.57 -20.71 -7.35
CA ASP A 157 1.69 -20.36 -8.21
C ASP A 157 1.58 -20.92 -9.65
N THR A 158 0.44 -21.54 -9.99
CA THR A 158 0.22 -22.22 -11.27
C THR A 158 0.45 -21.28 -12.45
N ILE A 159 -0.11 -20.07 -12.41
CA ILE A 159 0.03 -19.10 -13.51
C ILE A 159 1.50 -18.70 -13.69
N VAL A 160 2.22 -18.51 -12.59
CA VAL A 160 3.64 -18.17 -12.63
C VAL A 160 4.47 -19.32 -13.19
N LYS A 161 4.20 -20.57 -12.77
CA LYS A 161 4.88 -21.76 -13.26
C LYS A 161 4.59 -22.09 -14.72
N ILE A 162 3.44 -21.73 -15.25
CA ILE A 162 3.14 -21.87 -16.68
C ILE A 162 3.93 -20.83 -17.50
N HIS A 163 4.17 -19.65 -16.96
CA HIS A 163 4.80 -18.53 -17.67
C HIS A 163 6.33 -18.53 -17.58
N PHE A 164 6.89 -18.99 -16.46
CA PHE A 164 8.32 -19.08 -16.19
C PHE A 164 8.74 -20.51 -15.93
N SER A 165 9.87 -20.92 -16.49
CA SER A 165 10.36 -22.31 -16.38
C SER A 165 10.92 -22.64 -14.99
N ASN A 166 11.42 -21.64 -14.27
CA ASN A 166 12.02 -21.79 -12.95
C ASN A 166 12.04 -20.46 -12.19
N TYR A 167 12.46 -20.55 -10.91
CA TYR A 167 12.55 -19.39 -10.04
C TYR A 167 13.56 -18.33 -10.52
N ILE A 168 14.65 -18.72 -11.17
CA ILE A 168 15.70 -17.78 -11.65
C ILE A 168 15.08 -16.87 -12.70
N GLU A 169 14.43 -17.42 -13.70
CA GLU A 169 13.75 -16.67 -14.75
C GLU A 169 12.68 -15.72 -14.17
N PHE A 170 11.90 -16.19 -13.21
CA PHE A 170 10.92 -15.35 -12.53
C PHE A 170 11.57 -14.23 -11.72
N SER A 171 12.67 -14.50 -11.01
CA SER A 171 13.37 -13.49 -10.23
C SER A 171 14.03 -12.42 -11.12
N GLU A 172 14.59 -12.82 -12.26
CA GLU A 172 15.12 -11.89 -13.27
C GLU A 172 14.01 -11.01 -13.85
N TYR A 173 12.86 -11.60 -14.15
CA TYR A 173 11.67 -10.84 -14.55
C TYR A 173 11.28 -9.80 -13.49
N LEU A 174 11.24 -10.17 -12.20
CA LEU A 174 10.91 -9.23 -11.12
C LEU A 174 11.91 -8.08 -11.03
N LEU A 175 13.21 -8.37 -11.21
CA LEU A 175 14.28 -7.36 -11.12
C LEU A 175 14.31 -6.44 -12.35
N ASN A 176 14.12 -7.01 -13.54
CA ASN A 176 14.29 -6.31 -14.83
C ASN A 176 12.97 -5.72 -15.36
N SER A 177 11.83 -6.11 -14.79
CA SER A 177 10.55 -5.60 -15.25
C SER A 177 10.48 -4.09 -15.02
N GLN A 178 10.80 -3.33 -16.06
CA GLN A 178 10.31 -1.96 -16.22
C GLN A 178 8.80 -2.10 -16.38
N LEU A 179 8.12 -2.20 -15.24
CA LEU A 179 6.68 -2.31 -15.20
C LEU A 179 6.13 -1.08 -15.90
N ASP A 180 5.48 -1.29 -17.02
CA ASP A 180 4.82 -0.20 -17.73
C ASP A 180 3.74 0.35 -16.81
N LEU A 181 4.09 1.45 -16.14
CA LEU A 181 3.22 2.14 -15.19
C LEU A 181 1.93 2.63 -15.85
N ASN A 182 1.84 2.58 -17.19
CA ASN A 182 0.65 2.99 -17.91
C ASN A 182 -0.53 2.04 -17.70
N ASP A 183 -0.29 0.73 -17.51
CA ASP A 183 -1.35 -0.24 -17.17
C ASP A 183 -1.88 -0.05 -15.75
N PHE A 184 -1.16 0.67 -14.88
CA PHE A 184 -1.50 0.96 -13.50
C PHE A 184 -1.86 2.43 -13.27
N ARG A 185 -1.85 3.30 -14.32
CA ARG A 185 -2.24 4.71 -14.22
C ARG A 185 -3.70 4.95 -13.85
N GLU A 186 -4.55 3.92 -13.89
CA GLU A 186 -5.89 3.99 -13.29
C GLU A 186 -5.86 3.92 -11.76
N GLU A 187 -4.74 3.49 -11.18
CA GLU A 187 -4.40 3.62 -9.77
C GLU A 187 -3.80 5.00 -9.53
N LYS A 188 -4.58 6.06 -9.83
CA LYS A 188 -4.20 7.44 -9.53
C LYS A 188 -3.79 7.53 -8.07
N ASP A 189 -2.51 7.83 -7.88
CA ASP A 189 -1.98 8.47 -6.68
C ASP A 189 -1.93 7.63 -5.39
N LEU A 190 -1.50 6.37 -5.48
CA LEU A 190 -0.75 5.79 -4.37
C LEU A 190 0.72 6.28 -4.47
N GLU A 191 0.92 7.60 -4.55
CA GLU A 191 2.22 8.18 -4.28
C GLU A 191 2.58 7.74 -2.85
N MET A 192 3.62 6.90 -2.74
CA MET A 192 4.18 6.57 -1.44
C MET A 192 4.51 7.88 -0.74
N PRO A 193 4.00 8.10 0.47
CA PRO A 193 4.37 9.30 1.21
C PRO A 193 5.90 9.33 1.29
N VAL A 194 6.50 10.43 0.91
CA VAL A 194 7.95 10.62 1.02
C VAL A 194 8.38 10.23 2.43
N LYS A 195 9.47 9.48 2.58
CA LYS A 195 9.92 9.02 3.89
C LYS A 195 10.12 10.20 4.83
N TYR A 196 9.71 10.06 6.09
CA TYR A 196 9.92 11.11 7.08
C TYR A 196 11.39 11.50 7.22
N SER A 197 12.32 10.54 7.08
CA SER A 197 13.76 10.79 7.09
C SER A 197 14.19 11.77 6.00
N ASP A 198 13.62 11.63 4.79
CA ASP A 198 13.97 12.48 3.66
C ASP A 198 13.32 13.85 3.81
N LEU A 199 12.07 13.89 4.26
CA LEU A 199 11.37 15.13 4.57
C LEU A 199 12.02 15.90 5.73
N SER A 200 12.52 15.19 6.75
CA SER A 200 13.26 15.83 7.86
C SER A 200 14.57 16.45 7.39
N LYS A 201 15.29 15.79 6.48
CA LYS A 201 16.50 16.37 5.85
C LYS A 201 16.15 17.62 5.06
N SER A 202 15.13 17.54 4.19
CA SER A 202 14.67 18.71 3.41
C SER A 202 14.22 19.87 4.31
N LEU A 203 13.60 19.56 5.46
CA LEU A 203 13.22 20.59 6.42
C LEU A 203 14.45 21.24 7.08
N LEU A 204 15.45 20.45 7.48
CA LEU A 204 16.70 20.96 8.07
C LEU A 204 17.45 21.85 7.07
N GLU A 205 17.52 21.45 5.80
CA GLU A 205 18.12 22.25 4.73
C GLU A 205 17.34 23.57 4.54
N LEU A 206 16.02 23.52 4.57
CA LEU A 206 15.16 24.70 4.41
C LEU A 206 15.29 25.67 5.60
N LEU A 207 15.46 25.13 6.81
CA LEU A 207 15.64 25.92 8.04
C LEU A 207 17.01 26.61 8.11
N ASN A 208 18.00 26.13 7.35
CA ASN A 208 19.35 26.73 7.30
C ASN A 208 19.90 27.05 8.68
N ASN A 209 19.91 26.06 9.57
CA ASN A 209 20.34 26.14 10.98
C ASN A 209 19.45 26.98 11.92
N LYS A 210 18.31 27.51 11.48
CA LYS A 210 17.30 28.08 12.37
C LYS A 210 16.45 27.02 13.04
N SER A 211 15.97 27.32 14.25
CA SER A 211 14.94 26.46 14.88
C SER A 211 13.55 26.82 14.36
N LEU A 212 12.66 25.83 14.25
CA LEU A 212 11.24 26.07 13.93
C LEU A 212 10.56 27.03 14.92
N TYR A 213 11.01 27.02 16.18
CA TYR A 213 10.45 27.86 17.25
C TYR A 213 10.91 29.33 17.20
N GLU A 214 11.92 29.63 16.38
CA GLU A 214 12.42 30.99 16.15
C GLU A 214 11.71 31.68 14.98
N LEU A 215 10.89 30.95 14.22
CA LEU A 215 10.17 31.49 13.07
C LEU A 215 8.97 32.35 13.53
N THR A 216 8.88 33.52 12.96
CA THR A 216 7.64 34.30 13.01
C THR A 216 6.52 33.61 12.29
N ARG A 217 5.27 33.98 12.57
CA ARG A 217 4.11 33.41 11.91
C ARG A 217 4.17 33.55 10.38
N ASN A 218 4.65 34.69 9.88
CA ASN A 218 4.76 34.94 8.44
C ASN A 218 5.86 34.07 7.80
N GLU A 219 7.02 33.94 8.43
CA GLU A 219 8.09 33.05 7.99
C GLU A 219 7.60 31.58 7.97
N LEU A 220 6.85 31.16 8.98
CA LEU A 220 6.28 29.81 9.06
C LEU A 220 5.30 29.55 7.91
N ILE A 221 4.42 30.50 7.56
CA ILE A 221 3.48 30.40 6.44
C ILE A 221 4.24 30.27 5.11
N VAL A 222 5.24 31.13 4.87
CA VAL A 222 6.07 31.10 3.66
C VAL A 222 6.79 29.76 3.55
N MET A 223 7.37 29.29 4.65
CA MET A 223 8.13 28.03 4.69
C MET A 223 7.24 26.81 4.47
N ILE A 224 6.06 26.75 5.08
CA ILE A 224 5.06 25.69 4.84
C ILE A 224 4.64 25.68 3.37
N LYS A 225 4.34 26.82 2.78
CA LYS A 225 3.96 26.94 1.38
C LYS A 225 5.06 26.45 0.44
N LYS A 226 6.30 26.87 0.69
CA LYS A 226 7.50 26.43 -0.05
C LYS A 226 7.69 24.93 0.08
N PHE A 227 7.67 24.38 1.30
CA PHE A 227 7.84 22.97 1.58
C PHE A 227 6.76 22.09 0.91
N CYS A 228 5.51 22.54 0.91
CA CYS A 228 4.41 21.84 0.20
C CYS A 228 4.63 21.81 -1.31
N ASN A 229 5.22 22.86 -1.90
CA ASN A 229 5.43 22.96 -3.34
C ASN A 229 6.69 22.19 -3.81
N GLU A 230 7.73 22.16 -2.99
CA GLU A 230 9.04 21.56 -3.33
C GLU A 230 9.10 20.08 -2.96
N THR A 231 8.23 19.63 -2.06
CA THR A 231 8.20 18.22 -1.63
C THR A 231 6.89 17.58 -2.00
N ARG A 232 6.91 16.25 -2.19
CA ARG A 232 5.68 15.46 -2.35
C ARG A 232 5.04 15.10 -0.99
N ALA A 233 5.34 15.88 0.06
CA ALA A 233 4.80 15.65 1.38
C ALA A 233 3.29 15.90 1.41
N THR A 234 2.56 15.04 2.08
CA THR A 234 1.15 15.28 2.34
C THR A 234 0.99 16.37 3.41
N TYR A 235 -0.13 17.10 3.40
CA TYR A 235 -0.38 18.17 4.38
C TYR A 235 -0.28 17.73 5.85
N ILE A 236 -0.53 16.46 6.13
CA ILE A 236 -0.36 15.92 7.47
C ILE A 236 1.13 15.70 7.80
N GLN A 237 2.02 15.31 6.82
CA GLN A 237 3.47 15.21 7.03
C GLN A 237 4.04 16.57 7.31
N VAL A 238 3.57 17.53 6.58
CA VAL A 238 3.94 18.90 6.83
C VAL A 238 3.45 19.34 8.21
N ALA A 239 2.20 19.11 8.55
CA ALA A 239 1.64 19.43 9.87
C ALA A 239 2.42 18.81 11.02
N SER A 240 2.81 17.53 10.88
CA SER A 240 3.60 16.82 11.88
C SER A 240 5.04 17.37 12.00
N LEU A 241 5.69 17.65 10.86
CA LEU A 241 7.07 18.16 10.82
C LEU A 241 7.19 19.59 11.35
N PHE A 242 6.20 20.43 11.05
CA PHE A 242 6.15 21.82 11.46
C PHE A 242 5.45 22.03 12.81
N HIS A 243 5.00 20.96 13.46
CA HIS A 243 4.26 21.00 14.74
C HIS A 243 3.03 21.91 14.73
N VAL A 244 2.29 21.94 13.61
CA VAL A 244 1.08 22.74 13.43
C VAL A 244 -0.13 21.88 13.11
N SER A 245 -1.34 22.45 13.13
CA SER A 245 -2.55 21.70 12.79
C SER A 245 -2.64 21.40 11.28
N TYR A 246 -3.26 20.27 10.93
CA TYR A 246 -3.56 19.92 9.55
C TYR A 246 -4.36 21.01 8.81
N THR A 247 -5.36 21.59 9.51
CA THR A 247 -6.20 22.66 8.94
C THR A 247 -5.38 23.87 8.57
N PHE A 248 -4.41 24.25 9.41
CA PHE A 248 -3.50 25.37 9.14
C PHE A 248 -2.66 25.12 7.88
N VAL A 249 -2.01 23.96 7.77
CA VAL A 249 -1.22 23.60 6.57
C VAL A 249 -2.08 23.58 5.31
N ARG A 250 -3.26 22.96 5.37
CA ARG A 250 -4.19 22.90 4.24
C ARG A 250 -4.60 24.32 3.78
N ASP A 251 -4.88 25.21 4.70
CA ASP A 251 -5.38 26.55 4.38
C ASP A 251 -4.23 27.46 3.88
N VAL A 252 -3.01 27.27 4.36
CA VAL A 252 -1.79 27.88 3.80
C VAL A 252 -1.52 27.39 2.38
N ALA A 253 -1.52 26.06 2.18
CA ALA A 253 -1.24 25.46 0.87
C ALA A 253 -2.28 25.85 -0.20
N LYS A 254 -3.54 26.05 0.21
CA LYS A 254 -4.63 26.52 -0.67
C LYS A 254 -4.71 28.03 -0.82
N GLY A 255 -3.79 28.79 -0.25
CA GLY A 255 -3.76 30.26 -0.33
C GLY A 255 -4.88 30.97 0.44
N ARG A 256 -5.54 30.31 1.40
CA ARG A 256 -6.54 30.90 2.28
C ARG A 256 -5.93 31.67 3.44
N ILE A 257 -4.70 31.32 3.80
CA ILE A 257 -3.85 32.00 4.77
C ILE A 257 -2.59 32.40 4.01
N ASN A 258 -2.30 33.72 3.95
CA ASN A 258 -1.12 34.31 3.34
C ASN A 258 -0.33 35.08 4.39
N PRO A 259 0.98 35.28 4.18
CA PRO A 259 1.76 36.21 5.01
C PRO A 259 1.20 37.62 4.82
N GLU A 260 1.14 38.38 5.91
CA GLU A 260 0.78 39.82 5.92
C GLU A 260 1.88 40.65 5.32
#